data_6f6967ac9aa9e64cb110cb769ae0a6c2
#
_entry.id   6f6967ac9aa9e64cb110cb769ae0a6c2
#
_cell.length_a   1.000
_cell.length_b   1.000
_cell.length_c   1.000
_cell.angle_alpha   90.00
_cell.angle_beta   90.00
_cell.angle_gamma   90.00
#
_symmetry.space_group_name_H-M   'P 1'
#
loop_
_entity.id
_entity.type
_entity.pdbx_description
1 polymer ?
#
loop_
_entity_poly.entity_id
_entity_poly.type
_entity_poly.pdbx_seq_one_letter_code
_entity_poly.pdbx_strand_id
1 'polypeptide(L)'
;MFEDDVEDYFVEQDSPSPATNQMPPHREQVSGSGRVIAFGETPKEGVEAHESAEEVQGPVREYSKRKISWIVKVALVAVLIGGIWGYFRYFSPVIDSAVMDVYVDDVHRRGVLFKTYEASLKEENQLINVSIVDESIFLQLQSHQDSGKEIRVGYCRYSATLPWRGESEIVITEILSQ
;
A
#
# COMPACT_ATOMS: atom_id res chain seq x y z
N MET A 1 26.81 19.72 52.45
CA MET A 1 27.30 20.83 51.65
C MET A 1 27.97 20.21 50.46
N PHE A 2 27.19 19.79 49.51
CA PHE A 2 27.60 19.25 48.19
C PHE A 2 26.78 20.08 47.17
N GLU A 3 27.49 20.96 46.51
CA GLU A 3 27.00 21.67 45.32
C GLU A 3 27.22 20.72 44.15
N ASP A 4 26.12 20.18 43.60
CA ASP A 4 26.13 19.45 42.36
C ASP A 4 25.98 20.45 41.19
N ASP A 5 27.11 20.66 40.51
CA ASP A 5 27.18 21.36 39.24
C ASP A 5 26.40 20.58 38.17
N VAL A 6 25.19 21.07 37.85
CA VAL A 6 24.45 20.60 36.69
C VAL A 6 25.00 21.30 35.47
N GLU A 7 25.92 20.66 34.75
CA GLU A 7 26.36 21.12 33.45
C GLU A 7 25.22 20.94 32.43
N ASP A 8 24.67 22.06 32.01
CA ASP A 8 23.71 22.20 30.92
C ASP A 8 24.36 21.79 29.59
N TYR A 9 24.16 20.53 29.18
CA TYR A 9 24.49 20.10 27.83
C TYR A 9 23.40 20.58 26.86
N PHE A 10 23.52 21.81 26.39
CA PHE A 10 22.84 22.26 25.19
C PHE A 10 23.49 21.56 23.99
N VAL A 11 22.86 20.50 23.52
CA VAL A 11 23.16 19.93 22.21
C VAL A 11 22.52 20.83 21.16
N GLU A 12 23.36 21.65 20.55
CA GLU A 12 23.00 22.47 19.39
C GLU A 12 22.68 21.50 18.22
N GLN A 13 21.39 21.31 17.95
CA GLN A 13 20.90 20.54 16.82
C GLN A 13 21.12 21.36 15.55
N ASP A 14 22.20 21.05 14.84
CA ASP A 14 22.44 21.49 13.47
C ASP A 14 21.25 21.11 12.59
N SER A 15 20.43 22.09 12.28
CA SER A 15 19.38 21.96 11.30
C SER A 15 20.01 21.86 9.90
N PRO A 16 19.75 20.80 9.13
CA PRO A 16 20.21 20.76 7.75
C PRO A 16 19.46 21.81 6.94
N SER A 17 20.23 22.70 6.29
CA SER A 17 19.76 23.68 5.33
C SER A 17 18.86 23.07 4.26
N PRO A 18 17.79 23.75 3.83
CA PRO A 18 16.93 23.28 2.78
C PRO A 18 17.71 23.21 1.45
N ALA A 19 17.80 22.02 0.91
CA ALA A 19 18.36 21.76 -0.40
C ALA A 19 17.62 22.60 -1.45
N THR A 20 18.37 23.46 -2.09
CA THR A 20 17.98 24.27 -3.24
C THR A 20 17.46 23.36 -4.34
N ASN A 21 16.18 23.44 -4.60
CA ASN A 21 15.48 22.73 -5.66
C ASN A 21 15.91 23.34 -7.00
N GLN A 22 16.98 22.80 -7.59
CA GLN A 22 17.37 23.15 -8.97
C GLN A 22 16.38 22.50 -9.93
N MET A 23 15.51 23.34 -10.49
CA MET A 23 14.68 23.03 -11.64
C MET A 23 15.55 22.51 -12.81
N PRO A 24 15.19 21.36 -13.43
CA PRO A 24 15.85 20.94 -14.66
C PRO A 24 15.54 21.92 -15.78
N PRO A 25 16.49 22.15 -16.72
CA PRO A 25 16.31 23.11 -17.79
C PRO A 25 15.20 22.70 -18.76
N HIS A 26 14.35 23.65 -19.09
CA HIS A 26 13.35 23.57 -20.11
C HIS A 26 13.97 23.08 -21.44
N ARG A 27 13.56 21.91 -21.88
CA ARG A 27 13.86 21.39 -23.21
C ARG A 27 12.98 22.15 -24.20
N GLU A 28 13.59 23.10 -24.94
CA GLU A 28 12.95 23.77 -26.04
C GLU A 28 12.47 22.72 -27.07
N GLN A 29 11.16 22.69 -27.26
CA GLN A 29 10.57 21.99 -28.40
C GLN A 29 10.85 22.82 -29.66
N VAL A 30 11.76 22.33 -30.44
CA VAL A 30 11.97 22.82 -31.81
C VAL A 30 10.72 22.50 -32.62
N SER A 31 9.95 23.54 -32.90
CA SER A 31 8.84 23.53 -33.83
C SER A 31 9.41 23.37 -35.23
N GLY A 32 9.28 22.17 -35.76
CA GLY A 32 9.66 21.85 -37.13
C GLY A 32 8.52 22.08 -38.11
N SER A 33 8.76 23.07 -38.94
CA SER A 33 8.39 23.12 -40.37
C SER A 33 6.91 23.10 -40.73
N GLY A 34 6.38 24.31 -40.89
CA GLY A 34 5.17 24.57 -41.67
C GLY A 34 5.34 24.17 -43.12
N ARG A 35 4.50 23.28 -43.58
CA ARG A 35 4.26 23.08 -45.01
C ARG A 35 3.27 24.12 -45.47
N VAL A 36 3.79 25.12 -46.20
CA VAL A 36 3.01 26.09 -46.95
C VAL A 36 2.34 25.32 -48.10
N ILE A 37 1.03 25.25 -48.11
CA ILE A 37 0.24 24.76 -49.23
C ILE A 37 -0.02 25.98 -50.11
N ALA A 38 0.68 26.04 -51.24
CA ALA A 38 0.42 27.02 -52.28
C ALA A 38 -0.90 26.69 -52.97
N PHE A 39 -1.85 27.64 -52.91
CA PHE A 39 -3.01 27.68 -53.79
C PHE A 39 -2.54 28.11 -55.16
N GLY A 40 -2.79 27.29 -56.15
CA GLY A 40 -2.50 27.60 -57.54
C GLY A 40 -3.35 26.79 -58.48
N GLU A 41 -4.38 27.43 -58.97
CA GLU A 41 -4.97 27.36 -60.32
C GLU A 41 -5.41 25.99 -60.88
N THR A 42 -6.70 25.86 -61.08
CA THR A 42 -7.34 25.07 -62.13
C THR A 42 -7.03 25.75 -63.51
N PRO A 43 -6.81 25.00 -64.64
CA PRO A 43 -7.93 24.60 -65.45
C PRO A 43 -7.77 23.33 -66.31
N LYS A 44 -8.93 22.82 -66.69
CA LYS A 44 -9.27 22.15 -67.99
C LYS A 44 -8.95 20.68 -68.20
N GLU A 45 -10.03 19.94 -68.25
CA GLU A 45 -10.51 19.14 -69.42
C GLU A 45 -9.60 18.06 -69.98
N GLY A 46 -10.08 16.85 -69.87
CA GLY A 46 -9.98 15.83 -70.93
C GLY A 46 -8.82 14.88 -70.70
N VAL A 47 -9.13 13.71 -70.26
CA VAL A 47 -8.77 12.44 -70.88
C VAL A 47 -9.25 11.31 -69.99
N GLU A 48 -10.15 10.53 -70.49
CA GLU A 48 -10.56 9.24 -69.90
C GLU A 48 -9.32 8.35 -69.92
N ALA A 49 -8.87 7.99 -68.72
CA ALA A 49 -8.00 6.84 -68.50
C ALA A 49 -8.59 5.98 -67.39
N HIS A 50 -9.21 4.90 -67.80
CA HIS A 50 -9.45 3.74 -66.98
C HIS A 50 -8.13 3.33 -66.34
N GLU A 51 -7.91 3.78 -65.12
CA GLU A 51 -6.86 3.22 -64.29
C GLU A 51 -7.53 2.46 -63.15
N SER A 52 -7.53 1.15 -63.35
CA SER A 52 -7.94 0.19 -62.35
C SER A 52 -7.13 0.46 -61.07
N ALA A 53 -7.76 1.10 -60.11
CA ALA A 53 -7.25 1.15 -58.75
C ALA A 53 -7.23 -0.30 -58.22
N GLU A 54 -6.13 -0.95 -58.43
CA GLU A 54 -5.76 -2.19 -57.73
C GLU A 54 -5.62 -1.81 -56.26
N GLU A 55 -6.74 -1.95 -55.53
CA GLU A 55 -6.82 -1.81 -54.09
C GLU A 55 -5.87 -2.84 -53.50
N VAL A 56 -4.65 -2.41 -53.20
CA VAL A 56 -3.68 -3.22 -52.45
C VAL A 56 -4.27 -3.41 -51.04
N GLN A 57 -5.18 -4.34 -50.92
CA GLN A 57 -5.61 -4.88 -49.65
C GLN A 57 -4.42 -5.64 -49.08
N GLY A 58 -3.59 -4.91 -48.34
CA GLY A 58 -2.59 -5.53 -47.48
C GLY A 58 -3.29 -6.61 -46.60
N PRO A 59 -2.60 -7.73 -46.34
CA PRO A 59 -3.21 -8.80 -45.55
C PRO A 59 -3.62 -8.23 -44.19
N VAL A 60 -4.90 -7.97 -44.06
CA VAL A 60 -5.52 -7.74 -42.74
C VAL A 60 -5.23 -8.99 -41.93
N ARG A 61 -4.25 -8.94 -41.05
CA ARG A 61 -3.95 -10.01 -40.13
C ARG A 61 -5.23 -10.23 -39.30
N GLU A 62 -6.04 -11.17 -39.74
CA GLU A 62 -7.10 -11.71 -38.89
C GLU A 62 -6.43 -12.31 -37.65
N TYR A 63 -6.31 -11.49 -36.62
CA TYR A 63 -5.90 -11.95 -35.31
C TYR A 63 -6.97 -12.95 -34.84
N SER A 64 -6.61 -14.22 -34.97
CA SER A 64 -7.51 -15.36 -34.76
C SER A 64 -8.24 -15.17 -33.44
N LYS A 65 -9.52 -14.87 -33.51
CA LYS A 65 -10.43 -14.68 -32.36
C LYS A 65 -10.38 -15.85 -31.35
N ARG A 66 -9.98 -17.05 -31.82
CA ARG A 66 -9.79 -18.24 -30.98
C ARG A 66 -8.60 -18.14 -30.02
N LYS A 67 -7.48 -17.54 -30.45
CA LYS A 67 -6.28 -17.39 -29.62
C LYS A 67 -6.51 -16.36 -28.48
N ILE A 68 -7.22 -15.29 -28.78
CA ILE A 68 -7.57 -14.27 -27.78
C ILE A 68 -8.49 -14.88 -26.69
N SER A 69 -9.47 -15.69 -27.10
CA SER A 69 -10.37 -16.35 -26.13
C SER A 69 -9.61 -17.30 -25.19
N TRP A 70 -8.59 -18.02 -25.68
CA TRP A 70 -7.79 -18.90 -24.84
C TRP A 70 -6.92 -18.11 -23.86
N ILE A 71 -6.27 -17.04 -24.32
CA ILE A 71 -5.45 -16.15 -23.47
C ILE A 71 -6.31 -15.55 -22.35
N VAL A 72 -7.52 -15.07 -22.67
CA VAL A 72 -8.45 -14.52 -21.67
C VAL A 72 -8.83 -15.57 -20.63
N LYS A 73 -9.08 -16.81 -21.03
CA LYS A 73 -9.38 -17.90 -20.08
C LYS A 73 -8.21 -18.20 -19.16
N VAL A 74 -6.98 -18.26 -19.70
CA VAL A 74 -5.78 -18.48 -18.91
C VAL A 74 -5.54 -17.32 -17.93
N ALA A 75 -5.71 -16.08 -18.40
CA ALA A 75 -5.60 -14.91 -17.54
C ALA A 75 -6.62 -14.93 -16.40
N LEU A 76 -7.86 -15.30 -16.68
CA LEU A 76 -8.92 -15.42 -15.68
C LEU A 76 -8.58 -16.47 -14.62
N VAL A 77 -8.09 -17.65 -15.05
CA VAL A 77 -7.65 -18.70 -14.13
C VAL A 77 -6.48 -18.23 -13.27
N ALA A 78 -5.51 -17.52 -13.86
CA ALA A 78 -4.38 -16.96 -13.11
C ALA A 78 -4.84 -15.94 -12.06
N VAL A 79 -5.80 -15.07 -12.39
CA VAL A 79 -6.40 -14.12 -11.45
C VAL A 79 -7.14 -14.83 -10.32
N LEU A 80 -7.88 -15.90 -10.63
CA LEU A 80 -8.56 -16.70 -9.61
C LEU A 80 -7.57 -17.37 -8.65
N ILE A 81 -6.54 -18.02 -9.19
CA ILE A 81 -5.50 -18.67 -8.36
C ILE A 81 -4.78 -17.63 -7.51
N GLY A 82 -4.39 -16.48 -8.10
CA GLY A 82 -3.76 -15.38 -7.38
C GLY A 82 -4.67 -14.79 -6.30
N GLY A 83 -5.95 -14.65 -6.59
CA GLY A 83 -6.95 -14.18 -5.63
C GLY A 83 -7.14 -15.13 -4.45
N ILE A 84 -7.24 -16.43 -4.71
CA ILE A 84 -7.34 -17.46 -3.67
C ILE A 84 -6.07 -17.47 -2.81
N TRP A 85 -4.90 -17.46 -3.45
CA TRP A 85 -3.62 -17.43 -2.75
C TRP A 85 -3.48 -16.18 -1.89
N GLY A 86 -3.83 -15.00 -2.45
CA GLY A 86 -3.84 -13.73 -1.70
C GLY A 86 -4.80 -13.78 -0.52
N TYR A 87 -6.01 -14.33 -0.71
CA TYR A 87 -6.97 -14.49 0.38
C TYR A 87 -6.37 -15.30 1.54
N PHE A 88 -5.82 -16.48 1.26
CA PHE A 88 -5.20 -17.30 2.31
C PHE A 88 -3.97 -16.63 2.93
N ARG A 89 -3.19 -15.89 2.16
CA ARG A 89 -2.00 -15.20 2.66
C ARG A 89 -2.31 -14.05 3.63
N TYR A 90 -3.40 -13.30 3.38
CA TYR A 90 -3.70 -12.06 4.11
C TYR A 90 -4.85 -12.18 5.12
N PHE A 91 -5.80 -13.06 4.86
CA PHE A 91 -7.02 -13.14 5.68
C PHE A 91 -7.06 -14.36 6.61
N SER A 92 -6.37 -15.44 6.27
CA SER A 92 -6.34 -16.61 7.16
C SER A 92 -5.31 -16.43 8.26
N PRO A 93 -5.68 -16.62 9.53
CA PRO A 93 -4.73 -16.60 10.63
C PRO A 93 -3.81 -17.84 10.55
N VAL A 94 -2.56 -17.66 10.94
CA VAL A 94 -1.59 -18.77 11.11
C VAL A 94 -1.83 -19.48 12.42
N ILE A 95 -2.18 -18.68 13.45
CA ILE A 95 -2.63 -19.16 14.75
C ILE A 95 -4.01 -18.56 14.96
N ASP A 96 -5.03 -19.40 15.02
CA ASP A 96 -6.42 -18.96 15.07
C ASP A 96 -6.85 -18.61 16.51
N SER A 97 -6.31 -19.31 17.51
CA SER A 97 -6.63 -19.06 18.91
C SER A 97 -5.47 -19.51 19.78
N ALA A 98 -4.85 -18.56 20.44
CA ALA A 98 -3.84 -18.82 21.45
C ALA A 98 -4.05 -17.86 22.63
N VAL A 99 -3.48 -18.20 23.76
CA VAL A 99 -3.62 -17.43 25.01
C VAL A 99 -2.23 -17.10 25.52
N MET A 100 -2.06 -15.86 26.00
CA MET A 100 -0.83 -15.43 26.66
C MET A 100 -1.16 -14.61 27.91
N ASP A 101 -0.28 -14.69 28.90
CA ASP A 101 -0.34 -13.90 30.11
C ASP A 101 0.61 -12.71 29.97
N VAL A 102 0.10 -11.49 30.11
CA VAL A 102 0.83 -10.26 29.76
C VAL A 102 0.53 -9.13 30.76
N TYR A 103 1.48 -8.21 30.84
CA TYR A 103 1.30 -6.90 31.47
C TYR A 103 1.08 -5.85 30.40
N VAL A 104 0.14 -4.95 30.63
CA VAL A 104 -0.13 -3.83 29.70
C VAL A 104 0.86 -2.71 30.01
N ASP A 105 1.71 -2.38 29.02
CA ASP A 105 2.68 -1.30 29.14
C ASP A 105 2.10 0.00 28.60
N ASP A 106 1.67 0.00 27.34
CA ASP A 106 1.08 1.16 26.69
C ASP A 106 -0.07 0.76 25.75
N VAL A 107 -1.09 1.62 25.68
CA VAL A 107 -2.25 1.42 24.82
C VAL A 107 -2.57 2.71 24.10
N HIS A 108 -2.51 2.72 22.78
CA HIS A 108 -2.70 3.91 21.99
C HIS A 108 -3.51 3.68 20.72
N ARG A 109 -4.05 4.79 20.19
CA ARG A 109 -4.75 4.79 18.91
C ARG A 109 -3.83 5.35 17.84
N ARG A 110 -3.74 4.65 16.73
CA ARG A 110 -2.84 5.00 15.62
C ARG A 110 -3.59 5.11 14.29
N GLY A 111 -2.94 5.72 13.31
CA GLY A 111 -3.45 5.84 11.94
C GLY A 111 -4.24 7.12 11.68
N VAL A 112 -4.08 7.67 10.48
CA VAL A 112 -4.76 8.88 10.01
C VAL A 112 -5.99 8.53 9.19
N LEU A 113 -5.83 7.59 8.26
CA LEU A 113 -6.90 7.16 7.34
C LEU A 113 -7.72 6.02 7.95
N PHE A 114 -7.03 5.02 8.48
CA PHE A 114 -7.63 3.91 9.22
C PHE A 114 -7.19 4.04 10.67
N LYS A 115 -8.16 4.26 11.55
CA LYS A 115 -7.89 4.30 12.98
C LYS A 115 -7.80 2.88 13.49
N THR A 116 -6.62 2.48 13.92
CA THR A 116 -6.34 1.19 14.52
C THR A 116 -6.00 1.36 15.99
N TYR A 117 -6.30 0.36 16.77
CA TYR A 117 -5.96 0.31 18.20
C TYR A 117 -4.75 -0.59 18.35
N GLU A 118 -3.74 -0.11 19.06
CA GLU A 118 -2.49 -0.82 19.26
C GLU A 118 -2.10 -0.78 20.73
N ALA A 119 -1.43 -1.83 21.17
CA ALA A 119 -0.88 -1.90 22.51
C ALA A 119 0.52 -2.49 22.50
N SER A 120 1.33 -2.03 23.45
CA SER A 120 2.59 -2.64 23.82
C SER A 120 2.37 -3.47 25.07
N LEU A 121 2.54 -4.77 24.95
CA LEU A 121 2.38 -5.73 26.02
C LEU A 121 3.74 -6.28 26.43
N LYS A 122 3.89 -6.60 27.70
CA LYS A 122 5.08 -7.21 28.22
C LYS A 122 4.80 -8.67 28.63
N GLU A 123 5.43 -9.60 27.92
CA GLU A 123 5.43 -11.03 28.21
C GLU A 123 6.84 -11.43 28.69
N GLU A 124 6.96 -12.02 29.86
CA GLU A 124 8.23 -12.53 30.42
C GLU A 124 9.46 -11.59 30.32
N ASN A 125 9.32 -10.30 30.21
CA ASN A 125 10.38 -9.30 29.98
C ASN A 125 10.60 -8.87 28.52
N GLN A 126 9.82 -9.35 27.57
CA GLN A 126 9.85 -8.91 26.18
C GLN A 126 8.68 -7.98 25.89
N LEU A 127 8.94 -6.88 25.21
CA LEU A 127 7.90 -5.99 24.70
C LEU A 127 7.40 -6.53 23.37
N ILE A 128 6.10 -6.76 23.29
CA ILE A 128 5.41 -7.24 22.10
C ILE A 128 4.39 -6.19 21.69
N ASN A 129 4.47 -5.74 20.45
CA ASN A 129 3.45 -4.86 19.88
C ASN A 129 2.33 -5.70 19.31
N VAL A 130 1.11 -5.34 19.66
CA VAL A 130 -0.10 -6.04 19.25
C VAL A 130 -1.13 -5.07 18.70
N SER A 131 -1.95 -5.54 17.79
CA SER A 131 -3.10 -4.80 17.29
C SER A 131 -4.37 -5.29 17.97
N ILE A 132 -5.36 -4.42 18.11
CA ILE A 132 -6.62 -4.71 18.80
C ILE A 132 -7.75 -4.53 17.79
N VAL A 133 -8.65 -5.51 17.70
CA VAL A 133 -9.76 -5.49 16.73
C VAL A 133 -10.86 -4.54 17.16
N ASP A 134 -11.20 -4.55 18.45
CA ASP A 134 -12.41 -3.93 18.98
C ASP A 134 -12.11 -2.80 19.97
N GLU A 135 -12.88 -1.73 19.89
CA GLU A 135 -12.80 -0.61 20.82
C GLU A 135 -13.12 -1.04 22.26
N SER A 136 -13.99 -2.01 22.45
CA SER A 136 -14.32 -2.53 23.79
C SER A 136 -13.10 -3.18 24.47
N ILE A 137 -12.31 -3.94 23.71
CA ILE A 137 -11.06 -4.56 24.19
C ILE A 137 -10.02 -3.48 24.47
N PHE A 138 -9.92 -2.48 23.60
CA PHE A 138 -9.03 -1.32 23.79
C PHE A 138 -9.31 -0.61 25.12
N LEU A 139 -10.58 -0.30 25.43
CA LEU A 139 -10.96 0.37 26.68
C LEU A 139 -10.68 -0.49 27.91
N GLN A 140 -10.89 -1.80 27.80
CA GLN A 140 -10.55 -2.73 28.88
C GLN A 140 -9.04 -2.78 29.11
N LEU A 141 -8.23 -2.91 28.06
CA LEU A 141 -6.77 -2.89 28.17
C LEU A 141 -6.28 -1.57 28.78
N GLN A 142 -6.85 -0.45 28.36
CA GLN A 142 -6.53 0.87 28.91
C GLN A 142 -6.81 0.92 30.42
N SER A 143 -7.89 0.32 30.90
CA SER A 143 -8.19 0.26 32.33
C SER A 143 -7.20 -0.62 33.11
N HIS A 144 -6.55 -1.56 32.46
CA HIS A 144 -5.54 -2.42 33.06
C HIS A 144 -4.13 -1.83 33.01
N GLN A 145 -3.87 -0.87 32.13
CA GLN A 145 -2.57 -0.19 32.01
C GLN A 145 -2.10 0.38 33.35
N ASP A 146 -2.99 1.08 34.05
CA ASP A 146 -2.66 1.71 35.33
C ASP A 146 -2.60 0.72 36.51
N SER A 147 -3.17 -0.46 36.33
CA SER A 147 -3.25 -1.46 37.44
C SER A 147 -1.97 -2.22 37.66
N GLY A 148 -1.10 -2.33 36.64
CA GLY A 148 0.13 -3.13 36.67
C GLY A 148 -0.11 -4.62 36.96
N LYS A 149 -1.34 -5.11 36.75
CA LYS A 149 -1.71 -6.50 36.95
C LYS A 149 -1.49 -7.31 35.69
N GLU A 150 -1.11 -8.55 35.87
CA GLU A 150 -1.07 -9.53 34.79
C GLU A 150 -2.48 -9.87 34.35
N ILE A 151 -2.69 -9.89 33.06
CA ILE A 151 -3.96 -10.26 32.44
C ILE A 151 -3.74 -11.36 31.41
N ARG A 152 -4.75 -12.18 31.25
CA ARG A 152 -4.77 -13.23 30.23
C ARG A 152 -5.55 -12.76 29.02
N VAL A 153 -4.91 -12.81 27.84
CA VAL A 153 -5.51 -12.37 26.59
C VAL A 153 -5.50 -13.48 25.56
N GLY A 154 -6.60 -13.58 24.83
CA GLY A 154 -6.69 -14.41 23.63
C GLY A 154 -6.23 -13.64 22.40
N TYR A 155 -5.44 -14.27 21.54
CA TYR A 155 -4.92 -13.63 20.35
C TYR A 155 -4.93 -14.56 19.13
N CYS A 156 -4.98 -13.94 17.96
CA CYS A 156 -4.74 -14.55 16.66
C CYS A 156 -3.45 -14.02 16.05
N ARG A 157 -2.71 -14.85 15.34
CA ARG A 157 -1.54 -14.41 14.60
C ARG A 157 -1.77 -14.58 13.12
N TYR A 158 -1.55 -13.51 12.36
CA TYR A 158 -1.65 -13.49 10.91
C TYR A 158 -0.26 -13.53 10.27
N SER A 159 -0.19 -13.97 9.03
CA SER A 159 1.06 -14.00 8.29
C SER A 159 1.42 -12.67 7.62
N ALA A 160 0.51 -11.71 7.64
CA ALA A 160 0.74 -10.36 7.12
C ALA A 160 -0.17 -9.34 7.80
N THR A 161 0.33 -8.12 7.93
CA THR A 161 -0.41 -6.98 8.44
C THR A 161 -1.29 -6.36 7.35
N LEU A 162 -2.40 -5.74 7.76
CA LEU A 162 -3.29 -5.00 6.86
C LEU A 162 -3.54 -3.60 7.45
N PRO A 163 -3.55 -2.54 6.65
CA PRO A 163 -3.64 -1.16 7.15
C PRO A 163 -4.85 -0.88 8.05
N TRP A 164 -5.93 -1.62 7.89
CA TRP A 164 -7.16 -1.48 8.69
C TRP A 164 -7.23 -2.43 9.89
N ARG A 165 -6.31 -3.39 10.00
CA ARG A 165 -6.21 -4.33 11.12
C ARG A 165 -5.20 -3.87 12.16
N GLY A 166 -4.18 -3.13 11.75
CA GLY A 166 -3.08 -2.66 12.55
C GLY A 166 -1.71 -3.00 11.98
N GLU A 167 -0.68 -2.54 12.66
CA GLU A 167 0.70 -2.75 12.21
C GLU A 167 1.31 -4.06 12.71
N SER A 168 0.67 -4.73 13.68
CA SER A 168 1.16 -6.00 14.23
C SER A 168 0.52 -7.21 13.56
N GLU A 169 1.30 -8.30 13.47
CA GLU A 169 0.81 -9.61 13.06
C GLU A 169 -0.04 -10.28 14.16
N ILE A 170 0.21 -9.90 15.42
CA ILE A 170 -0.52 -10.41 16.59
C ILE A 170 -1.70 -9.50 16.86
N VAL A 171 -2.88 -10.09 16.92
CA VAL A 171 -4.14 -9.37 17.08
C VAL A 171 -4.88 -9.92 18.27
N ILE A 172 -5.17 -9.06 19.24
CA ILE A 172 -5.95 -9.46 20.43
C ILE A 172 -7.42 -9.53 20.05
N THR A 173 -8.04 -10.64 20.37
CA THR A 173 -9.45 -10.92 20.07
C THR A 173 -10.34 -10.90 21.31
N GLU A 174 -9.78 -11.19 22.48
CA GLU A 174 -10.54 -11.24 23.73
C GLU A 174 -9.64 -11.04 24.97
N ILE A 175 -10.24 -10.64 26.09
CA ILE A 175 -9.59 -10.60 27.38
C ILE A 175 -10.27 -11.67 28.24
N LEU A 176 -9.46 -12.63 28.69
CA LEU A 176 -9.90 -13.69 29.55
C LEU A 176 -9.68 -13.19 30.99
N SER A 177 -10.74 -12.72 31.66
CA SER A 177 -10.63 -12.32 33.07
C SER A 177 -10.19 -13.51 33.93
N GLN A 178 -9.21 -13.26 34.79
CA GLN A 178 -8.89 -14.20 35.86
C GLN A 178 -9.98 -14.23 36.91
#